data_6e4c12022572cb3b700dc4287f02c89f
#
_entry.id   6e4c12022572cb3b700dc4287f02c89f
#
_cell.length_a   1.000
_cell.length_b   1.000
_cell.length_c   1.000
_cell.angle_alpha   90.00
_cell.angle_beta   90.00
_cell.angle_gamma   90.00
#
_symmetry.space_group_name_H-M   'P 1'
#
loop_
_entity.id
_entity.type
_entity.pdbx_description
1 polymer ?
#
loop_
_entity_poly.entity_id
_entity_poly.type
_entity_poly.pdbx_seq_one_letter_code
_entity_poly.pdbx_strand_id
1 'polypeptide(L)'
;MALNDITSKGIIMRILVTGASGWIGSASVTELIAAGHHVLGLARTDEAAAKVAQLGAEVVRGTLDDIDGLRAAAARAEGVVHLGYNHDFSQMGAAAQTDRAAIEAFAEVLAGTGGPLLIASGTLGLVAGGGVATERDTPNPAVHPRVANAGYTLDLAERGVRSMVVRFAPTVHGSGGDHGFVAVLARIAREKGVSAYIGEGLNRWPAVNRVDAAKLVQLAIDKAPAGTVLHAVAEEGIATRDIAGAIGKFLALPVETIAADRAKEHFDWLGMFFGANAPASSVLTRELLGWTPTQPTLLEDIAAGHYPGK
;
A
#
# COMPACT_ATOMS: atom_id res chain seq x y z
N MET A 1 9.51 -4.34 45.32
CA MET A 1 8.57 -3.30 44.91
C MET A 1 8.42 -3.46 43.43
N ALA A 2 7.37 -4.20 42.98
CA ALA A 2 7.17 -4.57 41.61
C ALA A 2 6.59 -3.33 40.86
N LEU A 3 7.33 -2.80 39.88
CA LEU A 3 6.84 -1.83 38.94
C LEU A 3 5.79 -2.54 38.08
N ASN A 4 4.54 -2.15 38.23
CA ASN A 4 3.45 -2.54 37.37
C ASN A 4 3.78 -2.12 35.94
N ASP A 5 4.02 -3.10 35.11
CA ASP A 5 4.06 -2.99 33.65
C ASP A 5 2.63 -2.72 33.17
N ILE A 6 2.22 -1.45 33.19
CA ILE A 6 0.99 -1.01 32.55
C ILE A 6 1.30 -0.95 31.07
N THR A 7 1.23 -2.11 30.41
CA THR A 7 1.08 -2.16 28.96
C THR A 7 -0.20 -1.39 28.63
N SER A 8 -0.06 -0.19 28.07
CA SER A 8 -1.19 0.59 27.58
C SER A 8 -1.83 -0.22 26.45
N LYS A 9 -2.83 -1.03 26.78
CA LYS A 9 -3.71 -1.61 25.75
C LYS A 9 -4.32 -0.43 25.02
N GLY A 10 -4.03 -0.31 23.72
CA GLY A 10 -4.66 0.68 22.86
C GLY A 10 -6.19 0.58 22.96
N ILE A 11 -6.89 1.63 22.60
CA ILE A 11 -8.36 1.65 22.56
C ILE A 11 -8.80 0.61 21.53
N ILE A 12 -9.58 -0.38 21.94
CA ILE A 12 -10.20 -1.36 21.03
C ILE A 12 -11.30 -0.62 20.24
N MET A 13 -11.23 -0.67 18.93
CA MET A 13 -12.16 -0.01 18.02
C MET A 13 -12.77 -1.00 17.04
N ARG A 14 -13.95 -0.66 16.53
CA ARG A 14 -14.52 -1.29 15.34
C ARG A 14 -14.04 -0.52 14.11
N ILE A 15 -13.31 -1.19 13.21
CA ILE A 15 -12.65 -0.59 12.05
C ILE A 15 -13.24 -1.15 10.75
N LEU A 16 -13.76 -0.27 9.90
CA LEU A 16 -14.12 -0.64 8.53
C LEU A 16 -12.87 -0.69 7.66
N VAL A 17 -12.65 -1.81 6.98
CA VAL A 17 -11.55 -1.99 6.03
C VAL A 17 -12.10 -2.20 4.63
N THR A 18 -11.83 -1.27 3.70
CA THR A 18 -12.08 -1.51 2.28
C THR A 18 -10.86 -2.16 1.64
N GLY A 19 -11.08 -2.95 0.58
CA GLY A 19 -9.99 -3.76 0.03
C GLY A 19 -9.51 -4.89 0.97
N ALA A 20 -10.34 -5.28 1.94
CA ALA A 20 -10.03 -6.24 3.01
C ALA A 20 -9.56 -7.63 2.50
N SER A 21 -10.01 -8.07 1.33
CA SER A 21 -9.57 -9.33 0.69
C SER A 21 -8.33 -9.18 -0.19
N GLY A 22 -7.86 -7.93 -0.43
CA GLY A 22 -6.71 -7.61 -1.28
C GLY A 22 -5.36 -7.98 -0.67
N TRP A 23 -4.28 -7.69 -1.42
CA TRP A 23 -2.91 -8.04 -1.02
C TRP A 23 -2.49 -7.41 0.32
N ILE A 24 -2.55 -6.09 0.42
CA ILE A 24 -2.23 -5.35 1.65
C ILE A 24 -3.38 -5.48 2.67
N GLY A 25 -4.62 -5.39 2.19
CA GLY A 25 -5.80 -5.38 3.05
C GLY A 25 -5.96 -6.64 3.89
N SER A 26 -5.72 -7.83 3.32
CA SER A 26 -5.84 -9.07 4.08
C SER A 26 -4.81 -9.19 5.21
N ALA A 27 -3.59 -8.74 4.98
CA ALA A 27 -2.57 -8.66 6.03
C ALA A 27 -2.93 -7.61 7.08
N SER A 28 -3.45 -6.44 6.66
CA SER A 28 -3.91 -5.38 7.58
C SER A 28 -5.07 -5.84 8.46
N VAL A 29 -6.03 -6.59 7.90
CA VAL A 29 -7.13 -7.21 8.69
C VAL A 29 -6.55 -8.12 9.77
N THR A 30 -5.58 -8.98 9.43
CA THR A 30 -4.93 -9.88 10.39
C THR A 30 -4.25 -9.11 11.52
N GLU A 31 -3.47 -8.07 11.20
CA GLU A 31 -2.76 -7.25 12.19
C GLU A 31 -3.71 -6.46 13.10
N LEU A 32 -4.79 -5.90 12.54
CA LEU A 32 -5.81 -5.18 13.32
C LEU A 32 -6.54 -6.11 14.28
N ILE A 33 -6.93 -7.31 13.85
CA ILE A 33 -7.56 -8.31 14.73
C ILE A 33 -6.57 -8.79 15.81
N ALA A 34 -5.31 -9.03 15.46
CA ALA A 34 -4.27 -9.42 16.42
C ALA A 34 -4.02 -8.33 17.48
N ALA A 35 -4.22 -7.05 17.12
CA ALA A 35 -4.16 -5.92 18.06
C ALA A 35 -5.42 -5.80 18.95
N GLY A 36 -6.47 -6.59 18.68
CA GLY A 36 -7.72 -6.63 19.45
C GLY A 36 -8.87 -5.82 18.86
N HIS A 37 -8.69 -5.21 17.69
CA HIS A 37 -9.78 -4.48 17.03
C HIS A 37 -10.82 -5.43 16.45
N HIS A 38 -12.07 -4.94 16.33
CA HIS A 38 -13.13 -5.60 15.58
C HIS A 38 -13.12 -5.07 14.16
N VAL A 39 -12.95 -5.95 13.17
CA VAL A 39 -12.85 -5.54 11.76
C VAL A 39 -14.14 -5.83 11.00
N LEU A 40 -14.65 -4.81 10.32
CA LEU A 40 -15.68 -4.90 9.29
C LEU A 40 -14.97 -4.89 7.93
N GLY A 41 -14.99 -5.99 7.17
CA GLY A 41 -14.31 -6.08 5.88
C GLY A 41 -15.28 -5.92 4.71
N LEU A 42 -15.11 -4.87 3.89
CA LEU A 42 -15.91 -4.67 2.68
C LEU A 42 -15.54 -5.74 1.63
N ALA A 43 -16.55 -6.44 1.11
CA ALA A 43 -16.38 -7.50 0.14
C ALA A 43 -17.40 -7.41 -1.01
N ARG A 44 -16.88 -7.34 -2.25
CA ARG A 44 -17.69 -7.19 -3.47
C ARG A 44 -18.25 -8.52 -3.97
N THR A 45 -17.47 -9.60 -3.90
CA THR A 45 -17.81 -10.92 -4.44
C THR A 45 -17.94 -11.94 -3.32
N ASP A 46 -18.54 -13.10 -3.60
CA ASP A 46 -18.64 -14.18 -2.62
C ASP A 46 -17.27 -14.75 -2.24
N GLU A 47 -16.34 -14.81 -3.18
CA GLU A 47 -14.95 -15.21 -2.92
C GLU A 47 -14.27 -14.24 -1.96
N ALA A 48 -14.41 -12.92 -2.21
CA ALA A 48 -13.88 -11.89 -1.32
C ALA A 48 -14.50 -11.97 0.08
N ALA A 49 -15.82 -12.23 0.16
CA ALA A 49 -16.53 -12.38 1.42
C ALA A 49 -16.04 -13.62 2.20
N ALA A 50 -15.87 -14.76 1.51
CA ALA A 50 -15.32 -15.96 2.14
C ALA A 50 -13.90 -15.72 2.69
N LYS A 51 -13.04 -15.04 1.93
CA LYS A 51 -11.70 -14.69 2.37
C LYS A 51 -11.70 -13.76 3.60
N VAL A 52 -12.55 -12.73 3.61
CA VAL A 52 -12.71 -11.81 4.74
C VAL A 52 -13.19 -12.57 5.99
N ALA A 53 -14.18 -13.46 5.85
CA ALA A 53 -14.67 -14.28 6.96
C ALA A 53 -13.58 -15.23 7.50
N GLN A 54 -12.78 -15.85 6.62
CA GLN A 54 -11.65 -16.72 7.02
C GLN A 54 -10.58 -15.97 7.84
N LEU A 55 -10.42 -14.67 7.59
CA LEU A 55 -9.52 -13.83 8.39
C LEU A 55 -10.08 -13.47 9.79
N GLY A 56 -11.33 -13.83 10.08
CA GLY A 56 -12.00 -13.52 11.35
C GLY A 56 -12.69 -12.15 11.37
N ALA A 57 -12.82 -11.48 10.24
CA ALA A 57 -13.53 -10.21 10.15
C ALA A 57 -15.02 -10.40 9.85
N GLU A 58 -15.85 -9.46 10.32
CA GLU A 58 -17.25 -9.37 9.93
C GLU A 58 -17.37 -8.92 8.48
N VAL A 59 -18.13 -9.63 7.67
CA VAL A 59 -18.31 -9.32 6.24
C VAL A 59 -19.34 -8.23 6.04
N VAL A 60 -18.97 -7.17 5.36
CA VAL A 60 -19.88 -6.16 4.83
C VAL A 60 -19.94 -6.28 3.31
N ARG A 61 -21.13 -6.55 2.76
CA ARG A 61 -21.32 -6.64 1.31
C ARG A 61 -21.48 -5.26 0.70
N GLY A 62 -20.73 -4.98 -0.37
CA GLY A 62 -20.79 -3.69 -1.06
C GLY A 62 -19.62 -3.47 -2.00
N THR A 63 -19.67 -2.39 -2.75
CA THR A 63 -18.65 -1.93 -3.69
C THR A 63 -18.21 -0.50 -3.35
N LEU A 64 -17.13 -0.03 -3.97
CA LEU A 64 -16.69 1.35 -3.80
C LEU A 64 -17.60 2.38 -4.51
N ASP A 65 -18.45 1.92 -5.41
CA ASP A 65 -19.39 2.77 -6.15
C ASP A 65 -20.73 2.94 -5.40
N ASP A 66 -21.01 2.09 -4.40
CA ASP A 66 -22.20 2.18 -3.56
C ASP A 66 -21.94 3.13 -2.37
N ILE A 67 -22.04 4.43 -2.64
CA ILE A 67 -21.72 5.48 -1.67
C ILE A 67 -22.62 5.43 -0.43
N ASP A 68 -23.90 5.12 -0.58
CA ASP A 68 -24.83 5.01 0.57
C ASP A 68 -24.52 3.76 1.40
N GLY A 69 -24.18 2.65 0.76
CA GLY A 69 -23.69 1.45 1.44
C GLY A 69 -22.38 1.71 2.20
N LEU A 70 -21.46 2.51 1.63
CA LEU A 70 -20.22 2.91 2.32
C LEU A 70 -20.50 3.79 3.54
N ARG A 71 -21.42 4.76 3.46
CA ARG A 71 -21.85 5.56 4.63
C ARG A 71 -22.45 4.69 5.72
N ALA A 72 -23.35 3.78 5.34
CA ALA A 72 -23.99 2.88 6.29
C ALA A 72 -22.97 1.93 6.95
N ALA A 73 -21.97 1.45 6.20
CA ALA A 73 -20.89 0.63 6.75
C ALA A 73 -19.99 1.44 7.71
N ALA A 74 -19.59 2.65 7.33
CA ALA A 74 -18.78 3.53 8.15
C ALA A 74 -19.49 3.95 9.45
N ALA A 75 -20.80 4.16 9.41
CA ALA A 75 -21.61 4.49 10.61
C ALA A 75 -21.66 3.36 11.65
N ARG A 76 -21.27 2.13 11.27
CA ARG A 76 -21.11 0.98 12.17
C ARG A 76 -19.71 0.85 12.74
N ALA A 77 -18.78 1.72 12.34
CA ALA A 77 -17.37 1.68 12.72
C ALA A 77 -16.96 2.95 13.44
N GLU A 78 -15.90 2.89 14.21
CA GLU A 78 -15.29 4.02 14.90
C GLU A 78 -14.12 4.60 14.08
N GLY A 79 -13.67 3.88 13.04
CA GLY A 79 -12.62 4.31 12.14
C GLY A 79 -12.64 3.53 10.82
N VAL A 80 -11.92 4.05 9.83
CA VAL A 80 -11.86 3.49 8.48
C VAL A 80 -10.42 3.36 8.00
N VAL A 81 -10.09 2.17 7.46
CA VAL A 81 -8.87 1.88 6.69
C VAL A 81 -9.26 1.66 5.24
N HIS A 82 -9.03 2.67 4.41
CA HIS A 82 -9.41 2.66 3.00
C HIS A 82 -8.23 2.23 2.11
N LEU A 83 -8.15 0.91 1.82
CA LEU A 83 -7.14 0.30 0.95
C LEU A 83 -7.74 -0.19 -0.39
N GLY A 84 -9.05 -0.12 -0.54
CA GLY A 84 -9.73 -0.47 -1.79
C GLY A 84 -9.45 0.56 -2.87
N TYR A 85 -9.02 0.11 -4.05
CA TYR A 85 -8.78 0.96 -5.22
C TYR A 85 -8.98 0.15 -6.50
N ASN A 86 -9.48 0.80 -7.56
CA ASN A 86 -9.54 0.19 -8.88
C ASN A 86 -8.19 0.39 -9.60
N HIS A 87 -7.44 -0.69 -9.82
CA HIS A 87 -6.12 -0.68 -10.47
C HIS A 87 -6.22 -0.86 -12.01
N ASP A 88 -7.34 -0.51 -12.62
CA ASP A 88 -7.41 -0.39 -14.08
C ASP A 88 -6.69 0.90 -14.52
N PHE A 89 -5.43 0.75 -14.91
CA PHE A 89 -4.59 1.87 -15.35
C PHE A 89 -5.11 2.57 -16.63
N SER A 90 -6.03 1.94 -17.37
CA SER A 90 -6.68 2.58 -18.53
C SER A 90 -7.75 3.60 -18.10
N GLN A 91 -8.22 3.53 -16.84
CA GLN A 91 -9.31 4.36 -16.30
C GLN A 91 -8.88 5.14 -15.04
N MET A 92 -7.63 5.58 -14.96
CA MET A 92 -7.06 6.24 -13.76
C MET A 92 -7.91 7.42 -13.25
N GLY A 93 -8.49 8.22 -14.16
CA GLY A 93 -9.34 9.35 -13.78
C GLY A 93 -10.63 8.90 -13.08
N ALA A 94 -11.34 7.93 -13.66
CA ALA A 94 -12.56 7.37 -13.07
C ALA A 94 -12.28 6.66 -11.72
N ALA A 95 -11.19 5.90 -11.66
CA ALA A 95 -10.77 5.25 -10.42
C ALA A 95 -10.50 6.26 -9.29
N ALA A 96 -9.85 7.39 -9.60
CA ALA A 96 -9.60 8.45 -8.63
C ALA A 96 -10.88 9.20 -8.22
N GLN A 97 -11.88 9.32 -9.09
CA GLN A 97 -13.19 9.89 -8.74
C GLN A 97 -13.98 8.97 -7.80
N THR A 98 -14.01 7.66 -8.07
CA THR A 98 -14.63 6.68 -7.16
C THR A 98 -13.92 6.69 -5.78
N ASP A 99 -12.60 6.70 -5.75
CA ASP A 99 -11.79 6.82 -4.54
C ASP A 99 -12.12 8.10 -3.75
N ARG A 100 -12.26 9.24 -4.45
CA ARG A 100 -12.64 10.53 -3.86
C ARG A 100 -14.03 10.49 -3.23
N ALA A 101 -15.02 9.97 -3.93
CA ALA A 101 -16.39 9.87 -3.43
C ALA A 101 -16.48 8.96 -2.18
N ALA A 102 -15.71 7.85 -2.16
CA ALA A 102 -15.61 6.99 -0.99
C ALA A 102 -14.99 7.72 0.21
N ILE A 103 -13.88 8.46 0.00
CA ILE A 103 -13.22 9.25 1.06
C ILE A 103 -14.19 10.31 1.61
N GLU A 104 -14.94 11.00 0.76
CA GLU A 104 -15.95 11.99 1.17
C GLU A 104 -17.06 11.37 2.02
N ALA A 105 -17.56 10.20 1.62
CA ALA A 105 -18.57 9.46 2.39
C ALA A 105 -18.06 9.07 3.79
N PHE A 106 -16.83 8.62 3.90
CA PHE A 106 -16.21 8.29 5.19
C PHE A 106 -15.98 9.54 6.03
N ALA A 107 -15.52 10.63 5.40
CA ALA A 107 -15.29 11.90 6.08
C ALA A 107 -16.57 12.52 6.66
N GLU A 108 -17.71 12.41 5.95
CA GLU A 108 -19.02 12.86 6.45
C GLU A 108 -19.41 12.13 7.73
N VAL A 109 -19.19 10.83 7.81
CA VAL A 109 -19.53 10.02 8.98
C VAL A 109 -18.58 10.27 10.16
N LEU A 110 -17.30 10.47 9.88
CA LEU A 110 -16.27 10.62 10.92
C LEU A 110 -16.06 12.07 11.38
N ALA A 111 -16.66 13.06 10.72
CA ALA A 111 -16.51 14.47 11.06
C ALA A 111 -16.87 14.74 12.53
N GLY A 112 -15.97 15.41 13.27
CA GLY A 112 -16.15 15.77 14.68
C GLY A 112 -16.06 14.61 15.68
N THR A 113 -15.83 13.36 15.21
CA THR A 113 -15.75 12.21 16.11
C THR A 113 -14.34 11.96 16.66
N GLY A 114 -13.31 12.50 16.02
CA GLY A 114 -11.91 12.15 16.28
C GLY A 114 -11.52 10.74 15.78
N GLY A 115 -12.42 10.05 15.11
CA GLY A 115 -12.19 8.71 14.55
C GLY A 115 -11.11 8.69 13.47
N PRO A 116 -10.33 7.60 13.36
CA PRO A 116 -9.28 7.48 12.35
C PRO A 116 -9.84 7.26 10.94
N LEU A 117 -9.32 7.99 9.97
CA LEU A 117 -9.46 7.72 8.55
C LEU A 117 -8.06 7.57 7.92
N LEU A 118 -7.67 6.35 7.62
CA LEU A 118 -6.43 6.04 6.94
C LEU A 118 -6.71 5.71 5.48
N ILE A 119 -6.02 6.38 4.55
CA ILE A 119 -6.08 6.03 3.12
C ILE A 119 -4.73 5.59 2.58
N ALA A 120 -4.76 4.79 1.52
CA ALA A 120 -3.58 4.40 0.77
C ALA A 120 -3.21 5.42 -0.31
N SER A 121 -1.91 5.68 -0.45
CA SER A 121 -1.29 6.40 -1.56
C SER A 121 -0.01 5.66 -1.98
N GLY A 122 0.84 6.27 -2.78
CA GLY A 122 2.11 5.67 -3.22
C GLY A 122 3.30 6.62 -3.09
N THR A 123 4.52 6.06 -3.12
CA THR A 123 5.76 6.83 -3.10
C THR A 123 6.29 7.18 -4.49
N LEU A 124 5.78 6.56 -5.56
CA LEU A 124 6.18 6.88 -6.93
C LEU A 124 5.81 8.31 -7.31
N GLY A 125 6.77 9.05 -7.88
CA GLY A 125 6.54 10.41 -8.39
C GLY A 125 6.47 11.50 -7.31
N LEU A 126 6.89 11.23 -6.07
CA LEU A 126 6.89 12.23 -4.99
C LEU A 126 7.91 13.34 -5.23
N VAL A 127 9.11 13.01 -5.72
CA VAL A 127 10.22 13.95 -5.91
C VAL A 127 10.66 13.94 -7.37
N ALA A 128 10.67 15.11 -8.00
CA ALA A 128 11.25 15.28 -9.32
C ALA A 128 12.79 15.24 -9.21
N GLY A 129 13.45 14.64 -10.22
CA GLY A 129 14.92 14.62 -10.29
C GLY A 129 15.62 13.51 -9.48
N GLY A 130 14.88 12.57 -8.90
CA GLY A 130 15.45 11.33 -8.35
C GLY A 130 16.09 11.43 -6.97
N GLY A 131 15.80 12.46 -6.19
CA GLY A 131 16.14 12.53 -4.77
C GLY A 131 15.39 11.48 -3.94
N VAL A 132 15.84 11.27 -2.69
CA VAL A 132 15.13 10.40 -1.74
C VAL A 132 13.89 11.13 -1.22
N ALA A 133 12.72 10.59 -1.50
CA ALA A 133 11.46 11.14 -1.00
C ALA A 133 11.32 10.91 0.52
N THR A 134 10.75 11.89 1.21
CA THR A 134 10.44 11.84 2.64
C THR A 134 8.95 12.05 2.89
N GLU A 135 8.50 11.82 4.10
CA GLU A 135 7.11 12.07 4.49
C GLU A 135 6.72 13.56 4.41
N ARG A 136 7.70 14.46 4.40
CA ARG A 136 7.50 15.92 4.28
C ARG A 136 7.29 16.40 2.85
N ASP A 137 7.63 15.56 1.87
CA ASP A 137 7.48 15.94 0.47
C ASP A 137 6.00 16.03 0.08
N THR A 138 5.63 17.14 -0.54
CA THR A 138 4.27 17.38 -1.04
C THR A 138 4.26 17.18 -2.54
N PRO A 139 3.70 16.08 -3.04
CA PRO A 139 3.64 15.83 -4.47
C PRO A 139 2.70 16.83 -5.17
N ASN A 140 3.01 17.16 -6.42
CA ASN A 140 2.16 18.02 -7.22
C ASN A 140 0.82 17.31 -7.55
N PRO A 141 -0.34 17.83 -7.10
CA PRO A 141 -1.64 17.21 -7.35
C PRO A 141 -2.02 17.14 -8.84
N ALA A 142 -1.39 17.96 -9.70
CA ALA A 142 -1.61 17.91 -11.14
C ALA A 142 -0.98 16.69 -11.82
N VAL A 143 -0.04 16.01 -11.17
CA VAL A 143 0.65 14.83 -11.73
C VAL A 143 -0.25 13.60 -11.76
N HIS A 144 -1.04 13.41 -10.70
CA HIS A 144 -1.95 12.26 -10.61
C HIS A 144 -3.16 12.59 -9.73
N PRO A 145 -4.41 12.32 -10.17
CA PRO A 145 -5.63 12.65 -9.41
C PRO A 145 -5.67 12.07 -7.99
N ARG A 146 -5.08 10.89 -7.75
CA ARG A 146 -4.98 10.27 -6.43
C ARG A 146 -4.15 11.09 -5.43
N VAL A 147 -3.20 11.89 -5.93
CA VAL A 147 -2.43 12.83 -5.10
C VAL A 147 -3.34 13.91 -4.51
N ALA A 148 -4.30 14.42 -5.31
CA ALA A 148 -5.29 15.37 -4.83
C ALA A 148 -6.19 14.77 -3.73
N ASN A 149 -6.54 13.48 -3.84
CA ASN A 149 -7.30 12.77 -2.79
C ASN A 149 -6.52 12.66 -1.48
N ALA A 150 -5.21 12.40 -1.56
CA ALA A 150 -4.35 12.38 -0.38
C ALA A 150 -4.29 13.76 0.30
N GLY A 151 -4.12 14.84 -0.45
CA GLY A 151 -4.18 16.21 0.09
C GLY A 151 -5.48 16.51 0.80
N TYR A 152 -6.61 16.26 0.13
CA TYR A 152 -7.93 16.42 0.72
C TYR A 152 -8.11 15.61 2.01
N THR A 153 -7.60 14.40 2.07
CA THR A 153 -7.70 13.57 3.28
C THR A 153 -6.94 14.19 4.44
N LEU A 154 -5.76 14.76 4.21
CA LEU A 154 -5.00 15.43 5.26
C LEU A 154 -5.75 16.66 5.81
N ASP A 155 -6.42 17.44 4.96
CA ASP A 155 -7.20 18.61 5.34
C ASP A 155 -8.42 18.25 6.20
N LEU A 156 -8.87 17.00 6.22
CA LEU A 156 -9.96 16.53 7.08
C LEU A 156 -9.61 16.61 8.58
N ALA A 157 -8.34 16.77 8.93
CA ALA A 157 -7.90 17.04 10.30
C ALA A 157 -8.61 18.29 10.87
N GLU A 158 -8.81 19.33 10.05
CA GLU A 158 -9.52 20.56 10.42
C GLU A 158 -11.01 20.33 10.69
N ARG A 159 -11.56 19.22 10.22
CA ARG A 159 -12.95 18.80 10.42
C ARG A 159 -13.11 17.79 11.57
N GLY A 160 -12.09 17.63 12.42
CA GLY A 160 -12.11 16.71 13.56
C GLY A 160 -12.08 15.23 13.16
N VAL A 161 -11.53 14.90 12.00
CA VAL A 161 -11.20 13.52 11.58
C VAL A 161 -9.74 13.27 11.88
N ARG A 162 -9.39 12.17 12.50
CA ARG A 162 -7.99 11.75 12.67
C ARG A 162 -7.48 11.12 11.37
N SER A 163 -7.26 12.00 10.39
CA SER A 163 -6.91 11.63 9.01
C SER A 163 -5.44 11.27 8.86
N MET A 164 -5.14 10.25 8.04
CA MET A 164 -3.79 9.76 7.77
C MET A 164 -3.67 9.29 6.34
N VAL A 165 -2.49 9.50 5.74
CA VAL A 165 -2.14 8.98 4.42
C VAL A 165 -0.93 8.06 4.55
N VAL A 166 -1.08 6.78 4.22
CA VAL A 166 0.04 5.85 4.10
C VAL A 166 0.45 5.77 2.64
N ARG A 167 1.68 6.17 2.34
CA ARG A 167 2.31 6.03 1.03
C ARG A 167 3.08 4.73 0.98
N PHE A 168 2.56 3.78 0.24
CA PHE A 168 3.20 2.48 0.05
C PHE A 168 4.30 2.55 -0.99
N ALA A 169 5.36 1.79 -0.78
CA ALA A 169 6.36 1.49 -1.80
C ALA A 169 5.69 0.87 -3.04
N PRO A 170 6.21 1.09 -4.26
CA PRO A 170 5.70 0.41 -5.47
C PRO A 170 5.83 -1.10 -5.35
N THR A 171 6.78 -1.56 -4.55
CA THR A 171 7.02 -2.97 -4.30
C THR A 171 6.59 -3.35 -2.90
N VAL A 172 5.33 -3.77 -2.76
CA VAL A 172 4.83 -4.42 -1.54
C VAL A 172 4.85 -5.91 -1.78
N HIS A 173 5.89 -6.58 -1.29
CA HIS A 173 6.21 -7.96 -1.58
C HIS A 173 5.89 -8.93 -0.43
N GLY A 174 6.05 -10.23 -0.66
CA GLY A 174 5.89 -11.28 0.35
C GLY A 174 5.40 -12.61 -0.22
N SER A 175 5.24 -13.58 0.65
CA SER A 175 4.67 -14.90 0.29
C SER A 175 3.16 -14.86 0.13
N GLY A 176 2.60 -15.83 -0.61
CA GLY A 176 1.15 -16.07 -0.68
C GLY A 176 0.43 -15.46 -1.89
N GLY A 177 1.13 -15.31 -3.02
CA GLY A 177 0.49 -14.96 -4.30
C GLY A 177 0.50 -13.46 -4.58
N ASP A 178 1.67 -12.84 -4.45
CA ASP A 178 1.90 -11.48 -4.91
C ASP A 178 1.53 -11.35 -6.41
N HIS A 179 0.78 -10.30 -6.72
CA HIS A 179 0.37 -9.94 -8.08
C HIS A 179 0.77 -8.48 -8.42
N GLY A 180 1.66 -7.89 -7.60
CA GLY A 180 2.21 -6.55 -7.80
C GLY A 180 3.29 -6.49 -8.88
N PHE A 181 4.03 -5.41 -8.90
CA PHE A 181 4.97 -5.09 -9.99
C PHE A 181 6.08 -6.13 -10.15
N VAL A 182 6.60 -6.70 -9.06
CA VAL A 182 7.65 -7.75 -9.13
C VAL A 182 7.11 -9.04 -9.74
N ALA A 183 5.88 -9.42 -9.40
CA ALA A 183 5.21 -10.56 -10.01
C ALA A 183 5.01 -10.35 -11.53
N VAL A 184 4.67 -9.12 -11.94
CA VAL A 184 4.56 -8.76 -13.37
C VAL A 184 5.93 -8.83 -14.05
N LEU A 185 6.99 -8.33 -13.43
CA LEU A 185 8.36 -8.44 -13.96
C LEU A 185 8.78 -9.90 -14.13
N ALA A 186 8.53 -10.74 -13.13
CA ALA A 186 8.83 -12.17 -13.20
C ALA A 186 8.04 -12.90 -14.31
N ARG A 187 6.76 -12.52 -14.51
CA ARG A 187 5.94 -13.04 -15.61
C ARG A 187 6.50 -12.61 -16.97
N ILE A 188 6.82 -11.33 -17.15
CA ILE A 188 7.43 -10.81 -18.39
C ILE A 188 8.75 -11.54 -18.70
N ALA A 189 9.59 -11.73 -17.67
CA ALA A 189 10.85 -12.44 -17.83
C ALA A 189 10.65 -13.88 -18.36
N ARG A 190 9.65 -14.60 -17.85
CA ARG A 190 9.29 -15.94 -18.36
C ARG A 190 8.79 -15.92 -19.79
N GLU A 191 7.85 -15.03 -20.09
CA GLU A 191 7.24 -14.92 -21.42
C GLU A 191 8.26 -14.56 -22.49
N LYS A 192 9.25 -13.74 -22.14
CA LYS A 192 10.28 -13.29 -23.07
C LYS A 192 11.59 -14.11 -23.02
N GLY A 193 11.73 -15.02 -22.05
CA GLY A 193 12.93 -15.83 -21.87
C GLY A 193 14.14 -15.04 -21.34
N VAL A 194 13.94 -13.83 -20.84
CA VAL A 194 15.00 -12.94 -20.36
C VAL A 194 14.48 -12.06 -19.23
N SER A 195 15.21 -11.94 -18.15
CA SER A 195 14.99 -10.92 -17.12
C SER A 195 15.70 -9.63 -17.53
N ALA A 196 15.02 -8.49 -17.43
CA ALA A 196 15.59 -7.28 -18.01
C ALA A 196 15.45 -6.06 -17.07
N TYR A 197 16.34 -5.08 -17.31
CA TYR A 197 16.28 -3.74 -16.69
C TYR A 197 16.52 -2.66 -17.75
N ILE A 198 16.19 -1.39 -17.45
CA ILE A 198 16.27 -0.29 -18.41
C ILE A 198 17.60 0.46 -18.25
N GLY A 199 18.32 0.67 -19.35
CA GLY A 199 19.58 1.43 -19.39
C GLY A 199 20.64 0.81 -18.48
N GLU A 200 21.22 1.57 -17.56
CA GLU A 200 22.21 1.07 -16.59
C GLU A 200 21.58 0.35 -15.39
N GLY A 201 20.26 0.44 -15.23
CA GLY A 201 19.52 -0.18 -14.12
C GLY A 201 19.89 0.38 -12.73
N LEU A 202 20.44 1.59 -12.68
CA LEU A 202 20.83 2.26 -11.43
C LEU A 202 19.67 3.00 -10.76
N ASN A 203 18.57 3.17 -11.46
CA ASN A 203 17.35 3.72 -10.87
C ASN A 203 16.83 2.78 -9.78
N ARG A 204 16.35 3.36 -8.70
CA ARG A 204 16.03 2.64 -7.45
C ARG A 204 14.54 2.63 -7.17
N TRP A 205 14.05 1.49 -6.70
CA TRP A 205 12.69 1.30 -6.23
C TRP A 205 12.68 0.92 -4.76
N PRO A 206 11.92 1.62 -3.93
CA PRO A 206 11.73 1.23 -2.54
C PRO A 206 10.85 0.00 -2.43
N ALA A 207 11.01 -0.73 -1.33
CA ALA A 207 10.27 -1.95 -1.07
C ALA A 207 9.82 -2.06 0.39
N VAL A 208 8.77 -2.84 0.62
CA VAL A 208 8.31 -3.24 1.94
C VAL A 208 7.64 -4.61 1.87
N ASN A 209 7.93 -5.48 2.84
CA ASN A 209 7.16 -6.70 2.97
C ASN A 209 5.72 -6.38 3.40
N ARG A 210 4.74 -7.13 2.86
CA ARG A 210 3.30 -6.89 3.12
C ARG A 210 2.92 -6.99 4.60
N VAL A 211 3.63 -7.84 5.38
CA VAL A 211 3.37 -7.99 6.81
C VAL A 211 3.87 -6.78 7.59
N ASP A 212 5.07 -6.27 7.26
CA ASP A 212 5.57 -5.02 7.84
C ASP A 212 4.70 -3.82 7.46
N ALA A 213 4.22 -3.78 6.20
CA ALA A 213 3.28 -2.75 5.76
C ALA A 213 1.95 -2.80 6.52
N ALA A 214 1.42 -4.00 6.78
CA ALA A 214 0.21 -4.20 7.56
C ALA A 214 0.42 -3.80 9.03
N LYS A 215 1.58 -4.12 9.60
CA LYS A 215 1.95 -3.68 10.95
C LYS A 215 2.01 -2.16 11.07
N LEU A 216 2.52 -1.48 10.03
CA LEU A 216 2.47 -0.01 9.97
C LEU A 216 1.03 0.51 9.98
N VAL A 217 0.12 -0.08 9.19
CA VAL A 217 -1.30 0.30 9.16
C VAL A 217 -1.91 0.17 10.56
N GLN A 218 -1.66 -0.93 11.25
CA GLN A 218 -2.15 -1.15 12.62
C GLN A 218 -1.60 -0.08 13.58
N LEU A 219 -0.28 0.18 13.56
CA LEU A 219 0.35 1.19 14.41
C LEU A 219 -0.18 2.61 14.11
N ALA A 220 -0.45 2.92 12.84
CA ALA A 220 -1.03 4.19 12.43
C ALA A 220 -2.43 4.37 13.04
N ILE A 221 -3.28 3.35 12.97
CA ILE A 221 -4.61 3.36 13.58
C ILE A 221 -4.53 3.59 15.09
N ASP A 222 -3.55 3.01 15.76
CA ASP A 222 -3.43 3.14 17.22
C ASP A 222 -2.83 4.49 17.65
N LYS A 223 -1.85 5.02 16.91
CA LYS A 223 -0.94 6.04 17.45
C LYS A 223 -0.81 7.30 16.62
N ALA A 224 -1.05 7.26 15.29
CA ALA A 224 -0.74 8.40 14.46
C ALA A 224 -1.70 9.58 14.73
N PRO A 225 -1.18 10.81 14.89
CA PRO A 225 -2.02 12.01 15.03
C PRO A 225 -2.72 12.35 13.71
N ALA A 226 -3.72 13.25 13.79
CA ALA A 226 -4.42 13.75 12.62
C ALA A 226 -3.48 14.52 11.67
N GLY A 227 -3.75 14.44 10.37
CA GLY A 227 -2.96 15.12 9.34
C GLY A 227 -1.59 14.45 9.05
N THR A 228 -1.40 13.20 9.46
CA THR A 228 -0.11 12.51 9.33
C THR A 228 0.08 11.86 7.98
N VAL A 229 1.27 12.04 7.39
CA VAL A 229 1.77 11.28 6.25
C VAL A 229 2.76 10.24 6.76
N LEU A 230 2.62 9.00 6.30
CA LEU A 230 3.47 7.86 6.66
C LEU A 230 4.00 7.17 5.41
N HIS A 231 5.24 6.69 5.46
CA HIS A 231 5.84 5.91 4.38
C HIS A 231 5.96 4.43 4.78
N ALA A 232 5.23 3.55 4.10
CA ALA A 232 5.39 2.11 4.20
C ALA A 232 6.58 1.66 3.32
N VAL A 233 7.79 1.91 3.82
CA VAL A 233 9.06 1.66 3.15
C VAL A 233 10.03 1.01 4.14
N ALA A 234 10.41 -0.26 3.88
CA ALA A 234 11.42 -0.97 4.67
C ALA A 234 12.82 -0.80 4.07
N GLU A 235 12.91 -0.84 2.75
CA GLU A 235 14.13 -0.68 1.95
C GLU A 235 14.01 0.58 1.11
N GLU A 236 14.90 1.54 1.33
CA GLU A 236 14.83 2.89 0.75
C GLU A 236 14.86 2.90 -0.78
N GLY A 237 15.62 1.97 -1.37
CA GLY A 237 15.70 1.87 -2.83
C GLY A 237 16.66 0.79 -3.28
N ILE A 238 16.13 -0.18 -4.00
CA ILE A 238 16.87 -1.30 -4.60
C ILE A 238 17.08 -0.96 -6.07
N ALA A 239 18.30 -1.09 -6.59
CA ALA A 239 18.59 -0.86 -8.00
C ALA A 239 17.80 -1.84 -8.87
N THR A 240 17.17 -1.34 -9.94
CA THR A 240 16.32 -2.19 -10.78
C THR A 240 17.08 -3.31 -11.48
N ARG A 241 18.39 -3.12 -11.74
CA ARG A 241 19.27 -4.22 -12.22
C ARG A 241 19.42 -5.33 -11.20
N ASP A 242 19.43 -5.02 -9.90
CA ASP A 242 19.55 -6.03 -8.84
C ASP A 242 18.24 -6.83 -8.69
N ILE A 243 17.09 -6.14 -8.85
CA ILE A 243 15.78 -6.81 -8.94
C ILE A 243 15.74 -7.76 -10.15
N ALA A 244 16.14 -7.27 -11.33
CA ALA A 244 16.19 -8.08 -12.54
C ALA A 244 17.18 -9.24 -12.39
N GLY A 245 18.34 -8.99 -11.75
CA GLY A 245 19.34 -10.01 -11.44
C GLY A 245 18.79 -11.13 -10.55
N ALA A 246 18.08 -10.78 -9.50
CA ALA A 246 17.45 -11.74 -8.60
C ALA A 246 16.37 -12.58 -9.31
N ILE A 247 15.53 -11.95 -10.13
CA ILE A 247 14.50 -12.63 -10.93
C ILE A 247 15.17 -13.58 -11.94
N GLY A 248 16.20 -13.11 -12.69
CA GLY A 248 16.92 -13.92 -13.65
C GLY A 248 17.57 -15.14 -13.01
N LYS A 249 18.22 -14.94 -11.86
CA LYS A 249 18.83 -16.05 -11.08
C LYS A 249 17.78 -17.06 -10.63
N PHE A 250 16.67 -16.60 -10.08
CA PHE A 250 15.60 -17.48 -9.61
C PHE A 250 14.95 -18.29 -10.75
N LEU A 251 14.75 -17.66 -11.92
CA LEU A 251 14.12 -18.29 -13.08
C LEU A 251 15.10 -19.06 -13.97
N ALA A 252 16.41 -19.02 -13.67
CA ALA A 252 17.49 -19.54 -14.52
C ALA A 252 17.46 -18.92 -15.94
N LEU A 253 17.19 -17.61 -16.04
CA LEU A 253 17.14 -16.83 -17.28
C LEU A 253 18.33 -15.87 -17.39
N PRO A 254 18.76 -15.53 -18.62
CA PRO A 254 19.72 -14.46 -18.81
C PRO A 254 19.19 -13.12 -18.31
N VAL A 255 20.10 -12.21 -17.97
CA VAL A 255 19.77 -10.85 -17.51
C VAL A 255 20.34 -9.85 -18.52
N GLU A 256 19.48 -8.99 -19.06
CA GLU A 256 19.85 -8.06 -20.13
C GLU A 256 19.41 -6.63 -19.86
N THR A 257 20.10 -5.68 -20.45
CA THR A 257 19.70 -4.28 -20.47
C THR A 257 18.76 -4.02 -21.66
N ILE A 258 17.73 -3.22 -21.44
CA ILE A 258 16.83 -2.74 -22.49
C ILE A 258 17.05 -1.23 -22.64
N ALA A 259 17.23 -0.76 -23.89
CA ALA A 259 17.32 0.68 -24.16
C ALA A 259 16.00 1.39 -23.77
N ALA A 260 16.11 2.62 -23.27
CA ALA A 260 14.95 3.35 -22.73
C ALA A 260 13.81 3.55 -23.74
N ASP A 261 14.13 3.73 -25.02
CA ASP A 261 13.16 3.87 -26.13
C ASP A 261 12.42 2.55 -26.42
N ARG A 262 12.98 1.40 -26.02
CA ARG A 262 12.39 0.07 -26.18
C ARG A 262 11.69 -0.43 -24.90
N ALA A 263 11.69 0.35 -23.82
CA ALA A 263 11.10 -0.04 -22.54
C ALA A 263 9.62 -0.43 -22.66
N LYS A 264 8.83 0.32 -23.44
CA LYS A 264 7.42 0.02 -23.69
C LYS A 264 7.22 -1.30 -24.45
N GLU A 265 8.07 -1.61 -25.43
CA GLU A 265 8.00 -2.86 -26.19
C GLU A 265 8.28 -4.08 -25.31
N HIS A 266 9.21 -3.94 -24.35
CA HIS A 266 9.61 -5.05 -23.48
C HIS A 266 8.71 -5.21 -22.28
N PHE A 267 8.38 -4.12 -21.56
CA PHE A 267 7.68 -4.12 -20.28
C PHE A 267 6.20 -3.71 -20.37
N ASP A 268 5.69 -3.39 -21.59
CA ASP A 268 4.36 -2.86 -21.81
C ASP A 268 4.11 -1.61 -20.92
N TRP A 269 2.96 -1.50 -20.29
CA TRP A 269 2.61 -0.37 -19.40
C TRP A 269 3.59 -0.19 -18.24
N LEU A 270 4.21 -1.27 -17.75
CA LEU A 270 5.14 -1.21 -16.63
C LEU A 270 6.45 -0.46 -16.98
N GLY A 271 6.84 -0.41 -18.26
CA GLY A 271 8.04 0.31 -18.71
C GLY A 271 8.07 1.78 -18.32
N MET A 272 6.90 2.41 -18.25
CA MET A 272 6.76 3.81 -17.83
C MET A 272 7.16 4.01 -16.35
N PHE A 273 6.87 3.03 -15.50
CA PHE A 273 7.17 3.09 -14.07
C PHE A 273 8.57 2.53 -13.77
N PHE A 274 8.95 1.43 -14.42
CA PHE A 274 10.17 0.70 -14.11
C PHE A 274 11.46 1.48 -14.42
N GLY A 275 11.39 2.45 -15.33
CA GLY A 275 12.47 3.40 -15.59
C GLY A 275 12.62 4.54 -14.59
N ALA A 276 11.63 4.76 -13.72
CA ALA A 276 11.67 5.86 -12.75
C ALA A 276 12.64 5.57 -11.59
N ASN A 277 13.43 6.58 -11.19
CA ASN A 277 14.21 6.53 -9.96
C ASN A 277 13.36 7.17 -8.84
N ALA A 278 12.97 6.36 -7.84
CA ALA A 278 12.00 6.77 -6.83
C ALA A 278 12.35 6.28 -5.41
N PRO A 279 13.61 6.43 -4.93
CA PRO A 279 13.93 6.05 -3.57
C PRO A 279 13.12 6.87 -2.56
N ALA A 280 12.73 6.24 -1.45
CA ALA A 280 11.93 6.87 -0.42
C ALA A 280 12.36 6.42 0.98
N SER A 281 12.48 7.38 1.89
CA SER A 281 12.79 7.15 3.30
C SER A 281 11.52 6.91 4.11
N SER A 282 11.64 6.20 5.24
CA SER A 282 10.60 6.06 6.26
C SER A 282 11.10 6.46 7.65
N VAL A 283 12.15 7.26 7.72
CA VAL A 283 12.77 7.63 9.00
C VAL A 283 11.77 8.32 9.93
N LEU A 284 11.01 9.30 9.45
CA LEU A 284 10.02 10.01 10.26
C LEU A 284 8.86 9.10 10.69
N THR A 285 8.43 8.18 9.83
CA THR A 285 7.43 7.16 10.15
C THR A 285 7.90 6.25 11.29
N ARG A 286 9.15 5.78 11.21
CA ARG A 286 9.76 4.92 12.24
C ARG A 286 9.90 5.65 13.58
N GLU A 287 10.37 6.89 13.56
CA GLU A 287 10.48 7.73 14.75
C GLU A 287 9.12 7.99 15.41
N LEU A 288 8.11 8.33 14.61
CA LEU A 288 6.78 8.66 15.12
C LEU A 288 6.05 7.48 15.74
N LEU A 289 6.11 6.31 15.09
CA LEU A 289 5.29 5.16 15.47
C LEU A 289 6.05 4.06 16.23
N GLY A 290 7.39 4.13 16.26
CA GLY A 290 8.23 3.02 16.72
C GLY A 290 8.15 1.81 15.77
N TRP A 291 7.84 2.05 14.49
CA TRP A 291 7.72 0.99 13.50
C TRP A 291 9.09 0.47 13.09
N THR A 292 9.28 -0.83 13.21
CA THR A 292 10.52 -1.52 12.82
C THR A 292 10.17 -2.68 11.89
N PRO A 293 10.51 -2.59 10.59
CA PRO A 293 10.39 -3.72 9.68
C PRO A 293 11.28 -4.89 10.11
N THR A 294 10.75 -6.11 10.07
CA THR A 294 11.45 -7.32 10.52
C THR A 294 11.34 -8.48 9.54
N GLN A 295 10.56 -8.30 8.49
CA GLN A 295 10.33 -9.35 7.50
C GLN A 295 11.48 -9.40 6.46
N PRO A 296 11.59 -10.49 5.69
CA PRO A 296 12.60 -10.61 4.62
C PRO A 296 12.59 -9.42 3.66
N THR A 297 13.75 -9.09 3.13
CA THR A 297 13.95 -8.12 2.05
C THR A 297 13.34 -8.60 0.74
N LEU A 298 13.16 -7.69 -0.22
CA LEU A 298 12.65 -8.05 -1.54
C LEU A 298 13.51 -9.11 -2.23
N LEU A 299 14.83 -8.95 -2.19
CA LEU A 299 15.73 -9.89 -2.87
C LEU A 299 15.73 -11.27 -2.21
N GLU A 300 15.57 -11.34 -0.89
CA GLU A 300 15.37 -12.59 -0.15
C GLU A 300 14.06 -13.27 -0.53
N ASP A 301 12.94 -12.52 -0.63
CA ASP A 301 11.64 -13.05 -1.05
C ASP A 301 11.66 -13.58 -2.50
N ILE A 302 12.37 -12.90 -3.41
CA ILE A 302 12.56 -13.40 -4.77
C ILE A 302 13.37 -14.72 -4.74
N ALA A 303 14.46 -14.75 -3.97
CA ALA A 303 15.32 -15.94 -3.86
C ALA A 303 14.59 -17.13 -3.19
N ALA A 304 13.65 -16.85 -2.26
CA ALA A 304 12.81 -17.87 -1.62
C ALA A 304 11.73 -18.46 -2.54
N GLY A 305 11.58 -17.93 -3.76
CA GLY A 305 10.64 -18.47 -4.74
C GLY A 305 9.18 -18.01 -4.56
N HIS A 306 8.97 -16.89 -3.95
CA HIS A 306 7.60 -16.35 -3.73
C HIS A 306 6.96 -15.85 -5.05
N TYR A 307 7.65 -15.92 -6.15
CA TYR A 307 7.20 -15.55 -7.51
C TYR A 307 7.20 -16.74 -8.48
N PRO A 308 6.57 -17.90 -8.12
CA PRO A 308 6.46 -19.01 -9.03
C PRO A 308 5.66 -18.59 -10.26
N GLY A 309 6.05 -19.06 -11.43
CA GLY A 309 5.20 -18.93 -12.59
C GLY A 309 3.98 -19.85 -12.47
N LYS A 310 2.83 -19.37 -12.88
CA LYS A 310 1.78 -20.25 -13.32
C LYS A 310 2.07 -20.70 -14.73
#